data_1915388f22600669bbaac8c87fa74d0c
#
_entry.id   1915388f22600669bbaac8c87fa74d0c
#
_cell.length_a   1.000
_cell.length_b   1.000
_cell.length_c   1.000
_cell.angle_alpha   90.00
_cell.angle_beta   90.00
_cell.angle_gamma   90.00
#
_symmetry.space_group_name_H-M   'P 1'
#
loop_
_entity.id
_entity.type
_entity.pdbx_description
1 polymer ?
#
loop_
_entity_poly.entity_id
_entity_poly.type
_entity_poly.pdbx_seq_one_letter_code
_entity_poly.pdbx_strand_id
1 'polypeptide(L)'
;DELRRMDIPMAFDAVIGRGGLAKPVAGGVYEINQQMLDDVRHAGHKHACDLGCIIAYSIAQDIPGCKSFIADPGVVDELSPLARISGSPLMPRICIWHALNQRAIAKKFASQIGKRYEELNLIVCHLGGGISIAAHEHGKAIDANNALDGEGPFSPERAGSLPAARMLKTGCCRLP
;
A
#
# COMPACT_ATOMS: atom_id res chain seq x y z
N ASP A 1 -13.07 -20.10 -10.44
CA ASP A 1 -13.42 -20.87 -11.67
C ASP A 1 -12.16 -21.42 -12.36
N GLU A 2 -11.06 -20.63 -12.44
CA GLU A 2 -9.81 -21.10 -13.10
C GLU A 2 -9.18 -22.29 -12.38
N LEU A 3 -9.10 -22.27 -11.04
CA LEU A 3 -8.58 -23.39 -10.28
C LEU A 3 -9.39 -24.66 -10.49
N ARG A 4 -10.72 -24.56 -10.55
CA ARG A 4 -11.60 -25.70 -10.85
C ARG A 4 -11.38 -26.21 -12.28
N ARG A 5 -11.18 -25.30 -13.24
CA ARG A 5 -10.88 -25.66 -14.63
C ARG A 5 -9.55 -26.38 -14.78
N MET A 6 -8.58 -26.04 -13.94
CA MET A 6 -7.25 -26.68 -13.88
C MET A 6 -7.21 -27.91 -12.98
N ASP A 7 -8.34 -28.35 -12.46
CA ASP A 7 -8.47 -29.49 -11.51
C ASP A 7 -7.58 -29.34 -10.24
N ILE A 8 -7.40 -28.08 -9.81
CA ILE A 8 -6.64 -27.75 -8.60
C ILE A 8 -7.58 -27.85 -7.39
N PRO A 9 -7.26 -28.68 -6.37
CA PRO A 9 -8.09 -28.79 -5.18
C PRO A 9 -8.23 -27.45 -4.46
N MET A 10 -9.45 -27.12 -4.04
CA MET A 10 -9.75 -25.96 -3.20
C MET A 10 -9.41 -26.26 -1.73
N ALA A 11 -8.14 -26.57 -1.45
CA ALA A 11 -7.64 -26.90 -0.13
C ALA A 11 -6.45 -25.97 0.18
N PHE A 12 -6.74 -24.82 0.80
CA PHE A 12 -5.75 -23.82 1.15
C PHE A 12 -5.77 -23.54 2.65
N ASP A 13 -4.61 -23.36 3.25
CA ASP A 13 -4.47 -22.97 4.66
C ASP A 13 -4.85 -21.48 4.83
N ALA A 14 -4.53 -20.66 3.85
CA ALA A 14 -4.81 -19.22 3.88
C ALA A 14 -4.96 -18.62 2.49
N VAL A 15 -5.74 -17.54 2.42
CA VAL A 15 -5.80 -16.63 1.27
C VAL A 15 -5.28 -15.27 1.69
N ILE A 16 -4.26 -14.77 1.00
CA ILE A 16 -3.62 -13.50 1.33
C ILE A 16 -3.88 -12.50 0.22
N GLY A 17 -4.61 -11.44 0.56
CA GLY A 17 -4.87 -10.31 -0.33
C GLY A 17 -3.81 -9.22 -0.17
N ARG A 18 -3.71 -8.37 -1.17
CA ARG A 18 -2.83 -7.21 -1.17
C ARG A 18 -3.22 -6.14 -0.14
N GLY A 19 -4.44 -6.24 0.43
CA GLY A 19 -5.02 -5.20 1.26
C GLY A 19 -5.70 -4.11 0.43
N GLY A 20 -6.15 -3.06 1.08
CA GLY A 20 -6.84 -1.92 0.48
C GLY A 20 -6.45 -0.62 1.18
N LEU A 21 -7.16 0.46 0.86
CA LEU A 21 -7.01 1.78 1.48
C LEU A 21 -7.89 1.86 2.74
N ALA A 22 -7.66 0.94 3.68
CA ALA A 22 -8.27 0.96 5.01
C ALA A 22 -7.60 2.03 5.91
N LYS A 23 -7.74 1.89 7.21
CA LYS A 23 -7.01 2.77 8.15
C LYS A 23 -5.50 2.50 8.11
N PRO A 24 -4.68 3.52 8.39
CA PRO A 24 -3.23 3.36 8.52
C PRO A 24 -2.86 2.29 9.54
N VAL A 25 -1.90 1.44 9.19
CA VAL A 25 -1.38 0.35 10.03
C VAL A 25 0.14 0.28 9.93
N ALA A 26 0.79 -0.35 10.88
CA ALA A 26 2.21 -0.71 10.74
C ALA A 26 2.41 -1.77 9.64
N GLY A 27 3.64 -1.97 9.17
CA GLY A 27 3.96 -3.04 8.23
C GLY A 27 3.75 -4.41 8.86
N GLY A 28 3.08 -5.32 8.13
CA GLY A 28 2.78 -6.65 8.63
C GLY A 28 1.72 -7.39 7.85
N VAL A 29 1.35 -8.57 8.40
CA VAL A 29 0.26 -9.40 7.91
C VAL A 29 -0.85 -9.39 8.94
N TYR A 30 -2.07 -9.12 8.51
CA TYR A 30 -3.23 -8.97 9.38
C TYR A 30 -4.35 -9.91 8.94
N GLU A 31 -4.92 -10.67 9.88
CA GLU A 31 -6.13 -11.45 9.61
C GLU A 31 -7.29 -10.49 9.33
N ILE A 32 -8.03 -10.75 8.26
CA ILE A 32 -9.14 -9.89 7.84
C ILE A 32 -10.31 -10.09 8.79
N ASN A 33 -10.79 -9.00 9.35
CA ASN A 33 -11.96 -8.97 10.21
C ASN A 33 -13.08 -8.09 9.61
N GLN A 34 -14.26 -8.13 10.22
CA GLN A 34 -15.43 -7.40 9.74
C GLN A 34 -15.19 -5.88 9.70
N GLN A 35 -14.46 -5.32 10.68
CA GLN A 35 -14.15 -3.90 10.72
C GLN A 35 -13.31 -3.47 9.50
N MET A 36 -12.32 -4.28 9.10
CA MET A 36 -11.51 -4.01 7.90
C MET A 36 -12.35 -4.02 6.63
N LEU A 37 -13.28 -4.96 6.50
CA LEU A 37 -14.20 -5.03 5.36
C LEU A 37 -15.10 -3.80 5.29
N ASP A 38 -15.58 -3.33 6.43
CA ASP A 38 -16.45 -2.16 6.52
C ASP A 38 -15.65 -0.88 6.24
N ASP A 39 -14.45 -0.75 6.78
CA ASP A 39 -13.53 0.37 6.51
C ASP A 39 -13.23 0.48 5.00
N VAL A 40 -12.92 -0.63 4.34
CA VAL A 40 -12.66 -0.68 2.89
C VAL A 40 -13.91 -0.33 2.07
N ARG A 41 -15.08 -0.83 2.47
CA ARG A 41 -16.36 -0.54 1.78
C ARG A 41 -16.77 0.92 1.88
N HIS A 42 -16.46 1.57 3.01
CA HIS A 42 -16.88 2.94 3.32
C HIS A 42 -15.73 3.96 3.19
N ALA A 43 -14.54 3.53 2.73
CA ALA A 43 -13.42 4.44 2.52
C ALA A 43 -13.81 5.59 1.58
N GLY A 44 -13.42 6.80 1.93
CA GLY A 44 -13.69 8.00 1.13
C GLY A 44 -12.95 8.02 -0.21
N HIS A 45 -11.86 7.27 -0.29
CA HIS A 45 -11.08 7.07 -1.52
C HIS A 45 -11.25 5.62 -1.96
N LYS A 46 -11.58 5.39 -3.23
CA LYS A 46 -11.76 4.05 -3.82
C LYS A 46 -10.64 3.73 -4.79
N HIS A 47 -10.05 2.57 -4.61
CA HIS A 47 -9.00 2.08 -5.49
C HIS A 47 -9.16 0.58 -5.74
N ALA A 48 -8.69 0.09 -6.89
CA ALA A 48 -8.79 -1.33 -7.24
C ALA A 48 -8.11 -2.27 -6.22
N CYS A 49 -7.11 -1.80 -5.48
CA CYS A 49 -6.47 -2.59 -4.42
C CYS A 49 -7.41 -2.93 -3.26
N ASP A 50 -8.50 -2.19 -3.07
CA ASP A 50 -9.51 -2.45 -2.03
C ASP A 50 -10.19 -3.80 -2.23
N LEU A 51 -10.31 -4.24 -3.49
CA LEU A 51 -10.86 -5.55 -3.83
C LEU A 51 -10.01 -6.70 -3.26
N GLY A 52 -8.72 -6.51 -3.04
CA GLY A 52 -7.84 -7.55 -2.52
C GLY A 52 -8.27 -8.07 -1.15
N CYS A 53 -8.69 -7.18 -0.25
CA CYS A 53 -9.22 -7.54 1.06
C CYS A 53 -10.55 -8.33 0.92
N ILE A 54 -11.49 -7.82 0.13
CA ILE A 54 -12.82 -8.40 -0.05
C ILE A 54 -12.74 -9.78 -0.72
N ILE A 55 -11.93 -9.90 -1.78
CA ILE A 55 -11.76 -11.15 -2.53
C ILE A 55 -11.11 -12.22 -1.66
N ALA A 56 -10.03 -11.87 -0.93
CA ALA A 56 -9.35 -12.81 -0.04
C ALA A 56 -10.31 -13.37 1.02
N TYR A 57 -11.11 -12.50 1.62
CA TYR A 57 -12.12 -12.89 2.59
C TYR A 57 -13.18 -13.81 1.95
N SER A 58 -13.74 -13.41 0.81
CA SER A 58 -14.78 -14.22 0.13
C SER A 58 -14.29 -15.62 -0.25
N ILE A 59 -13.08 -15.73 -0.79
CA ILE A 59 -12.52 -17.03 -1.17
C ILE A 59 -12.32 -17.92 0.07
N ALA A 60 -11.79 -17.36 1.16
CA ALA A 60 -11.52 -18.12 2.36
C ALA A 60 -12.81 -18.65 3.02
N GLN A 61 -13.93 -17.93 2.93
CA GLN A 61 -15.23 -18.40 3.47
C GLN A 61 -15.73 -19.68 2.80
N ASP A 62 -15.36 -19.92 1.55
CA ASP A 62 -15.78 -21.12 0.80
C ASP A 62 -14.89 -22.35 1.08
N ILE A 63 -13.85 -22.21 1.91
CA ILE A 63 -12.85 -23.26 2.16
C ILE A 63 -12.79 -23.58 3.66
N PRO A 64 -13.16 -24.80 4.09
CA PRO A 64 -13.14 -25.16 5.49
C PRO A 64 -11.78 -24.99 6.15
N GLY A 65 -11.72 -24.25 7.26
CA GLY A 65 -10.49 -24.01 8.02
C GLY A 65 -9.52 -23.00 7.41
N CYS A 66 -9.82 -22.47 6.22
CA CYS A 66 -8.99 -21.47 5.56
C CYS A 66 -9.14 -20.09 6.23
N LYS A 67 -8.03 -19.39 6.43
CA LYS A 67 -8.02 -18.03 6.96
C LYS A 67 -7.73 -17.00 5.87
N SER A 68 -8.21 -15.78 6.06
CA SER A 68 -7.96 -14.66 5.12
C SER A 68 -7.09 -13.58 5.77
N PHE A 69 -6.13 -13.08 5.00
CA PHE A 69 -5.19 -12.05 5.46
C PHE A 69 -5.00 -10.95 4.41
N ILE A 70 -4.55 -9.79 4.89
CA ILE A 70 -3.89 -8.77 4.06
C ILE A 70 -2.43 -8.65 4.46
N ALA A 71 -1.58 -8.33 3.49
CA ALA A 71 -0.15 -8.16 3.71
C ALA A 71 0.32 -6.79 3.25
N ASP A 72 1.03 -6.08 4.12
CA ASP A 72 1.65 -4.78 3.86
C ASP A 72 0.77 -3.89 2.94
N PRO A 73 -0.45 -3.48 3.38
CA PRO A 73 -1.37 -2.71 2.55
C PRO A 73 -0.78 -1.35 2.16
N GLY A 74 -1.31 -0.71 1.12
CA GLY A 74 -0.81 0.58 0.61
C GLY A 74 -0.87 1.73 1.62
N VAL A 75 -1.59 1.55 2.72
CA VAL A 75 -1.72 2.46 3.86
C VAL A 75 -0.79 2.13 5.02
N VAL A 76 0.23 1.28 4.81
CA VAL A 76 1.29 1.12 5.82
C VAL A 76 1.90 2.48 6.11
N ASP A 77 1.80 2.91 7.35
CA ASP A 77 2.25 4.23 7.80
C ASP A 77 3.23 4.11 8.97
N GLU A 78 4.49 4.21 8.63
CA GLU A 78 5.63 4.21 9.55
C GLU A 78 6.45 5.50 9.40
N LEU A 79 5.88 6.54 8.77
CA LEU A 79 6.54 7.83 8.56
C LEU A 79 7.04 8.40 9.88
N SER A 80 8.28 8.86 9.89
CA SER A 80 8.83 9.64 11.00
C SER A 80 8.04 10.94 11.18
N PRO A 81 8.04 11.55 12.37
CA PRO A 81 7.38 12.84 12.59
C PRO A 81 7.87 13.94 11.63
N LEU A 82 9.15 13.94 11.27
CA LEU A 82 9.73 14.90 10.32
C LEU A 82 9.21 14.69 8.90
N ALA A 83 9.03 13.43 8.48
CA ALA A 83 8.52 13.10 7.15
C ALA A 83 7.04 13.52 6.95
N ARG A 84 6.31 13.80 8.03
CA ARG A 84 4.91 14.29 7.95
C ARG A 84 4.79 15.78 7.69
N ILE A 85 5.88 16.53 7.83
CA ILE A 85 5.85 17.98 7.66
C ILE A 85 5.64 18.31 6.17
N SER A 86 4.65 19.15 5.92
CA SER A 86 4.40 19.79 4.61
C SER A 86 4.55 21.31 4.71
N GLY A 87 4.26 22.01 3.64
CA GLY A 87 4.22 23.49 3.64
C GLY A 87 3.06 24.09 4.43
N SER A 88 2.15 23.26 4.98
CA SER A 88 1.00 23.72 5.78
C SER A 88 0.71 22.74 6.91
N PRO A 89 0.53 23.24 8.16
CA PRO A 89 0.14 22.39 9.28
C PRO A 89 -1.26 21.79 9.12
N LEU A 90 -2.10 22.33 8.25
CA LEU A 90 -3.44 21.84 7.96
C LEU A 90 -3.44 20.68 6.95
N MET A 91 -2.32 20.43 6.29
CA MET A 91 -2.19 19.41 5.25
C MET A 91 -0.91 18.57 5.48
N PRO A 92 -0.84 17.80 6.56
CA PRO A 92 0.31 16.94 6.79
C PRO A 92 0.42 15.90 5.66
N ARG A 93 1.64 15.45 5.38
CA ARG A 93 1.85 14.36 4.43
C ARG A 93 1.26 13.07 4.97
N ILE A 94 0.60 12.33 4.10
CA ILE A 94 0.02 11.01 4.36
C ILE A 94 0.73 9.95 3.52
N CYS A 95 0.73 8.73 4.02
CA CYS A 95 1.49 7.64 3.43
C CYS A 95 0.58 6.73 2.61
N ILE A 96 0.70 6.77 1.27
CA ILE A 96 0.09 5.79 0.36
C ILE A 96 1.15 5.38 -0.66
N TRP A 97 1.65 4.15 -0.55
CA TRP A 97 2.79 3.71 -1.31
C TRP A 97 2.76 2.20 -1.59
N HIS A 98 3.71 1.70 -2.37
CA HIS A 98 3.77 0.29 -2.76
C HIS A 98 4.45 -0.56 -1.67
N ALA A 99 3.91 -0.54 -0.45
CA ALA A 99 4.48 -1.15 0.74
C ALA A 99 4.84 -2.62 0.54
N LEU A 100 3.89 -3.45 0.09
CA LEU A 100 4.09 -4.88 -0.11
C LEU A 100 5.29 -5.17 -1.02
N ASN A 101 5.37 -4.51 -2.18
CA ASN A 101 6.45 -4.75 -3.13
C ASN A 101 7.80 -4.27 -2.59
N GLN A 102 7.85 -3.05 -2.04
CA GLN A 102 9.11 -2.49 -1.55
C GLN A 102 9.67 -3.28 -0.37
N ARG A 103 8.81 -3.65 0.59
CA ARG A 103 9.22 -4.46 1.75
C ARG A 103 9.64 -5.87 1.33
N ALA A 104 8.95 -6.49 0.37
CA ALA A 104 9.32 -7.79 -0.17
C ALA A 104 10.71 -7.75 -0.84
N ILE A 105 10.97 -6.74 -1.66
CA ILE A 105 12.28 -6.55 -2.33
C ILE A 105 13.38 -6.25 -1.30
N ALA A 106 13.12 -5.41 -0.32
CA ALA A 106 14.07 -5.10 0.75
C ALA A 106 14.45 -6.37 1.56
N LYS A 107 13.45 -7.18 1.95
CA LYS A 107 13.68 -8.46 2.63
C LYS A 107 14.43 -9.45 1.75
N LYS A 108 14.08 -9.54 0.47
CA LYS A 108 14.78 -10.40 -0.50
C LYS A 108 16.24 -10.00 -0.64
N PHE A 109 16.53 -8.71 -0.80
CA PHE A 109 17.90 -8.19 -0.88
C PHE A 109 18.66 -8.49 0.41
N ALA A 110 18.09 -8.23 1.59
CA ALA A 110 18.71 -8.53 2.86
C ALA A 110 19.13 -10.00 2.97
N SER A 111 18.22 -10.92 2.61
CA SER A 111 18.51 -12.36 2.58
C SER A 111 19.65 -12.72 1.62
N GLN A 112 19.74 -12.08 0.45
CA GLN A 112 20.81 -12.34 -0.53
C GLN A 112 22.20 -11.95 -0.01
N ILE A 113 22.28 -10.96 0.87
CA ILE A 113 23.55 -10.52 1.48
C ILE A 113 23.77 -11.08 2.89
N GLY A 114 22.95 -12.07 3.30
CA GLY A 114 23.07 -12.73 4.60
C GLY A 114 22.73 -11.85 5.81
N LYS A 115 21.87 -10.83 5.63
CA LYS A 115 21.41 -9.93 6.69
C LYS A 115 19.90 -10.01 6.86
N ARG A 116 19.41 -9.49 7.99
CA ARG A 116 17.98 -9.24 8.17
C ARG A 116 17.63 -7.85 7.67
N TYR A 117 16.41 -7.66 7.23
CA TYR A 117 15.91 -6.36 6.74
C TYR A 117 16.01 -5.26 7.81
N GLU A 118 15.80 -5.62 9.07
CA GLU A 118 15.89 -4.74 10.24
C GLU A 118 17.31 -4.23 10.56
N GLU A 119 18.33 -4.81 9.90
CA GLU A 119 19.74 -4.41 10.07
C GLU A 119 20.21 -3.43 8.99
N LEU A 120 19.32 -3.04 8.09
CA LEU A 120 19.68 -2.27 6.90
C LEU A 120 18.98 -0.91 6.85
N ASN A 121 19.70 0.04 6.24
CA ASN A 121 19.15 1.30 5.78
C ASN A 121 19.13 1.27 4.25
N LEU A 122 17.97 1.42 3.63
CA LEU A 122 17.79 1.26 2.19
C LEU A 122 16.96 2.40 1.61
N ILE A 123 17.26 2.77 0.38
CA ILE A 123 16.31 3.50 -0.47
C ILE A 123 15.75 2.49 -1.47
N VAL A 124 14.43 2.32 -1.46
CA VAL A 124 13.76 1.40 -2.38
C VAL A 124 12.86 2.18 -3.31
N CYS A 125 13.03 1.95 -4.61
CA CYS A 125 12.27 2.60 -5.68
C CYS A 125 11.36 1.58 -6.35
N HIS A 126 10.05 1.79 -6.25
CA HIS A 126 9.06 1.10 -7.06
C HIS A 126 8.72 1.99 -8.26
N LEU A 127 9.07 1.55 -9.46
CA LEU A 127 8.86 2.25 -10.72
C LEU A 127 7.87 1.45 -11.57
N GLY A 128 6.61 1.85 -11.56
CA GLY A 128 5.51 1.19 -12.27
C GLY A 128 4.53 2.22 -12.83
N GLY A 129 3.26 1.83 -13.01
CA GLY A 129 2.18 2.74 -13.35
C GLY A 129 2.07 3.89 -12.34
N GLY A 130 2.23 3.60 -11.04
CA GLY A 130 2.56 4.55 -10.00
C GLY A 130 4.03 4.45 -9.60
N ILE A 131 4.59 5.53 -9.06
CA ILE A 131 5.97 5.57 -8.56
C ILE A 131 5.96 5.90 -7.07
N SER A 132 6.63 5.07 -6.27
CA SER A 132 6.95 5.40 -4.89
C SER A 132 8.40 5.10 -4.57
N ILE A 133 9.03 6.04 -3.88
CA ILE A 133 10.41 5.94 -3.41
C ILE A 133 10.35 6.09 -1.90
N ALA A 134 10.87 5.13 -1.17
CA ALA A 134 10.86 5.16 0.29
C ALA A 134 12.24 4.99 0.89
N ALA A 135 12.48 5.69 1.99
CA ALA A 135 13.62 5.50 2.87
C ALA A 135 13.22 4.45 3.93
N HIS A 136 13.93 3.34 3.93
CA HIS A 136 13.75 2.27 4.90
C HIS A 136 14.89 2.30 5.92
N GLU A 137 14.53 2.36 7.19
CA GLU A 137 15.45 2.32 8.32
C GLU A 137 15.01 1.24 9.30
N HIS A 138 15.90 0.31 9.62
CA HIS A 138 15.66 -0.76 10.59
C HIS A 138 14.32 -1.47 10.42
N GLY A 139 13.97 -1.83 9.18
CA GLY A 139 12.76 -2.59 8.87
C GLY A 139 11.48 -1.75 8.73
N LYS A 140 11.57 -0.41 8.81
CA LYS A 140 10.44 0.51 8.68
C LYS A 140 10.64 1.49 7.54
N ALA A 141 9.56 1.87 6.86
CA ALA A 141 9.58 2.94 5.87
C ALA A 141 9.36 4.29 6.57
N ILE A 142 10.44 4.97 6.94
CA ILE A 142 10.42 6.22 7.71
C ILE A 142 10.07 7.46 6.90
N ASP A 143 10.15 7.37 5.58
CA ASP A 143 9.70 8.39 4.61
C ASP A 143 9.31 7.70 3.31
N ALA A 144 8.23 8.14 2.68
CA ALA A 144 7.79 7.71 1.36
C ALA A 144 6.94 8.81 0.72
N ASN A 145 7.03 9.00 -0.59
CA ASN A 145 6.09 9.88 -1.28
C ASN A 145 4.71 9.22 -1.39
N ASN A 146 3.66 10.04 -1.32
CA ASN A 146 2.30 9.58 -1.64
C ASN A 146 2.19 9.30 -3.14
N ALA A 147 2.19 8.02 -3.50
CA ALA A 147 2.18 7.58 -4.89
C ALA A 147 0.80 7.64 -5.56
N LEU A 148 -0.25 8.04 -4.83
CA LEU A 148 -1.63 8.09 -5.33
C LEU A 148 -2.09 9.53 -5.56
N ASP A 149 -1.89 10.42 -4.60
CA ASP A 149 -2.52 11.74 -4.57
C ASP A 149 -1.61 12.89 -5.06
N GLY A 150 -0.47 12.59 -5.66
CA GLY A 150 0.31 13.59 -6.38
C GLY A 150 1.57 14.09 -5.71
N GLU A 151 2.20 13.30 -4.83
CA GLU A 151 3.56 13.56 -4.38
C GLU A 151 4.60 12.83 -5.25
N GLY A 152 5.83 13.36 -5.26
CA GLY A 152 6.96 12.75 -5.93
C GLY A 152 6.96 12.90 -7.45
N PRO A 153 7.65 12.03 -8.18
CA PRO A 153 7.77 12.12 -9.63
C PRO A 153 6.45 11.79 -10.34
N PHE A 154 6.24 12.36 -11.52
CA PHE A 154 5.16 11.90 -12.40
C PHE A 154 5.44 10.49 -12.91
N SER A 155 4.37 9.76 -13.20
CA SER A 155 4.43 8.37 -13.67
C SER A 155 3.51 8.18 -14.88
N PRO A 156 3.51 7.00 -15.53
CA PRO A 156 2.58 6.73 -16.63
C PRO A 156 1.10 6.97 -16.31
N GLU A 157 0.70 6.83 -15.05
CA GLU A 157 -0.70 6.93 -14.64
C GLU A 157 -1.01 8.13 -13.72
N ARG A 158 0.02 8.87 -13.26
CA ARG A 158 -0.16 9.93 -12.22
C ARG A 158 0.71 11.13 -12.50
N ALA A 159 0.14 12.28 -12.21
CA ALA A 159 0.79 13.59 -12.47
C ALA A 159 2.00 13.87 -11.56
N GLY A 160 2.11 13.19 -10.41
CA GLY A 160 3.13 13.54 -9.40
C GLY A 160 2.89 14.93 -8.80
N SER A 161 3.96 15.55 -8.30
CA SER A 161 3.91 16.88 -7.74
C SER A 161 3.64 17.93 -8.83
N LEU A 162 2.65 18.78 -8.63
CA LEU A 162 2.29 19.87 -9.53
C LEU A 162 2.61 21.24 -8.92
N PRO A 163 2.98 22.25 -9.75
CA PRO A 163 3.17 23.62 -9.28
C PRO A 163 1.82 24.22 -8.82
N ALA A 164 1.55 24.19 -7.51
CA ALA A 164 0.28 24.58 -6.91
C ALA A 164 -0.21 25.97 -7.35
N ALA A 165 0.69 26.96 -7.45
CA ALA A 165 0.32 28.31 -7.90
C ALA A 165 -0.21 28.35 -9.35
N ARG A 166 0.29 27.49 -10.23
CA ARG A 166 -0.23 27.36 -11.60
C ARG A 166 -1.57 26.64 -11.62
N MET A 167 -1.69 25.58 -10.85
CA MET A 167 -2.93 24.80 -10.73
C MET A 167 -4.10 25.68 -10.30
N LEU A 168 -3.90 26.54 -9.30
CA LEU A 168 -4.91 27.52 -8.85
C LEU A 168 -5.28 28.53 -9.95
N LYS A 169 -4.28 29.03 -10.72
CA LYS A 169 -4.52 30.02 -11.80
C LYS A 169 -5.25 29.41 -13.01
N THR A 170 -5.01 28.14 -13.32
CA THR A 170 -5.65 27.46 -14.47
C THR A 170 -7.08 27.02 -14.19
N GLY A 171 -7.56 27.19 -12.96
CA GLY A 171 -8.92 26.80 -12.59
C GLY A 171 -9.14 25.28 -12.52
N CYS A 172 -8.07 24.48 -12.57
CA CYS A 172 -8.15 23.02 -12.40
C CYS A 172 -8.77 22.60 -11.05
N CYS A 173 -8.88 23.52 -10.10
CA CYS A 173 -9.55 23.32 -8.81
C CYS A 173 -11.04 23.69 -8.82
N ARG A 174 -11.64 23.99 -9.97
CA ARG A 174 -13.10 24.09 -10.07
C ARG A 174 -13.66 22.67 -10.11
N LEU A 175 -13.90 22.12 -8.93
CA LEU A 175 -14.82 20.99 -8.81
C LEU A 175 -16.21 21.48 -9.24
N PRO A 176 -16.94 20.65 -9.99
CA PRO A 176 -18.32 20.96 -10.37
C PRO A 176 -19.23 21.04 -9.14
#